data_e1efd9fa21f2ec0c6aa2452952b4f964
#
_entry.id   e1efd9fa21f2ec0c6aa2452952b4f964
#
_cell.length_a   1.000
_cell.length_b   1.000
_cell.length_c   1.000
_cell.angle_alpha   90.00
_cell.angle_beta   90.00
_cell.angle_gamma   90.00
#
_symmetry.space_group_name_H-M   'P 1'
#
loop_
_entity.id
_entity.type
_entity.pdbx_description
1 polymer ?
#
loop_
_entity_poly.entity_id
_entity_poly.type
_entity_poly.pdbx_seq_one_letter_code
_entity_poly.pdbx_strand_id
1 'polypeptide(L)'
;MNIIETTNRTDSLTKQLLEVWESAVRQAHTFLSESEILRIKGYVPDAIGNVSRLLVSMDESDMPVAFLGLEGSRIEMLFVDASLRGRGIGKQLVAFAIENYAASEVTVNEQNPLAIGFYEHMGFKTYKRTDFDEEGNPYPLLYMRFIKRV
;
A
#
# COMPACT_ATOMS: atom_id res chain seq x y z
N MET A 1 -10.39 -3.51 14.63
CA MET A 1 -9.94 -2.22 14.06
C MET A 1 -10.95 -1.74 13.04
N ASN A 2 -11.13 -0.44 12.97
CA ASN A 2 -12.10 0.15 12.05
C ASN A 2 -11.43 0.62 10.78
N ILE A 3 -12.00 0.24 9.64
CA ILE A 3 -11.59 0.77 8.34
C ILE A 3 -12.55 1.86 7.95
N ILE A 4 -12.01 3.06 7.67
CA ILE A 4 -12.81 4.20 7.24
C ILE A 4 -12.29 4.74 5.91
N GLU A 5 -13.20 5.15 5.03
CA GLU A 5 -12.82 5.94 3.87
C GLU A 5 -12.67 7.39 4.31
N THR A 6 -11.49 7.96 4.09
CA THR A 6 -11.19 9.32 4.55
C THR A 6 -11.17 10.28 3.38
N THR A 7 -12.14 11.20 3.37
CA THR A 7 -12.24 12.25 2.35
C THR A 7 -11.57 13.53 2.81
N ASN A 8 -11.63 13.84 4.10
CA ASN A 8 -10.97 15.01 4.68
C ASN A 8 -9.55 14.64 5.12
N ARG A 9 -8.59 14.90 4.24
CA ARG A 9 -7.19 14.51 4.44
C ARG A 9 -6.41 15.69 5.01
N THR A 10 -6.57 15.90 6.33
CA THR A 10 -5.90 17.00 7.05
C THR A 10 -4.39 16.81 7.09
N ASP A 11 -3.66 17.90 7.36
CA ASP A 11 -2.21 17.83 7.53
C ASP A 11 -1.83 16.92 8.69
N SER A 12 -2.62 16.92 9.76
CA SER A 12 -2.40 16.06 10.93
C SER A 12 -2.52 14.58 10.53
N LEU A 13 -3.56 14.21 9.81
CA LEU A 13 -3.73 12.84 9.33
C LEU A 13 -2.59 12.45 8.39
N THR A 14 -2.23 13.33 7.46
CA THR A 14 -1.15 13.06 6.50
C THR A 14 0.17 12.78 7.22
N LYS A 15 0.48 13.54 8.28
CA LYS A 15 1.68 13.30 9.09
C LYS A 15 1.64 11.93 9.76
N GLN A 16 0.50 11.54 10.32
CA GLN A 16 0.33 10.24 10.96
C GLN A 16 0.51 9.09 9.94
N LEU A 17 -0.05 9.24 8.75
CA LEU A 17 0.08 8.24 7.68
C LEU A 17 1.51 8.18 7.15
N LEU A 18 2.22 9.31 7.11
CA LEU A 18 3.63 9.33 6.73
C LEU A 18 4.49 8.53 7.71
N GLU A 19 4.18 8.59 9.00
CA GLU A 19 4.85 7.79 10.02
C GLU A 19 4.58 6.29 9.82
N VAL A 20 3.35 5.92 9.49
CA VAL A 20 2.98 4.53 9.15
C VAL A 20 3.78 4.06 7.93
N TRP A 21 3.83 4.90 6.89
CA TRP A 21 4.58 4.60 5.67
C TRP A 21 6.06 4.34 5.99
N GLU A 22 6.69 5.24 6.74
CA GLU A 22 8.12 5.13 7.06
C GLU A 22 8.41 3.87 7.89
N SER A 23 7.60 3.59 8.89
CA SER A 23 7.70 2.38 9.70
C SER A 23 7.65 1.13 8.83
N ALA A 24 6.67 1.06 7.93
CA ALA A 24 6.49 -0.09 7.05
C ALA A 24 7.65 -0.27 6.08
N VAL A 25 8.09 0.83 5.46
CA VAL A 25 9.14 0.80 4.42
C VAL A 25 10.49 0.43 5.01
N ARG A 26 10.84 0.98 6.16
CA ARG A 26 12.14 0.68 6.80
C ARG A 26 12.26 -0.78 7.19
N GLN A 27 11.15 -1.44 7.48
CA GLN A 27 11.17 -2.86 7.83
C GLN A 27 11.13 -3.77 6.60
N ALA A 28 10.34 -3.43 5.58
CA ALA A 28 10.03 -4.32 4.46
C ALA A 28 10.86 -4.08 3.20
N HIS A 29 11.28 -2.84 2.95
CA HIS A 29 11.96 -2.46 1.71
C HIS A 29 13.48 -2.37 1.94
N THR A 30 14.11 -3.51 2.29
CA THR A 30 15.54 -3.56 2.59
C THR A 30 16.43 -3.27 1.39
N PHE A 31 15.87 -3.26 0.18
CA PHE A 31 16.60 -2.92 -1.05
C PHE A 31 16.76 -1.41 -1.26
N LEU A 32 16.09 -0.58 -0.45
CA LEU A 32 16.20 0.89 -0.54
C LEU A 32 17.27 1.40 0.41
N SER A 33 18.12 2.31 -0.08
CA SER A 33 19.08 3.01 0.76
C SER A 33 18.38 4.09 1.59
N GLU A 34 19.07 4.60 2.63
CA GLU A 34 18.56 5.68 3.46
C GLU A 34 18.22 6.93 2.62
N SER A 35 19.10 7.29 1.68
CA SER A 35 18.86 8.45 0.82
C SER A 35 17.65 8.26 -0.10
N GLU A 36 17.41 7.03 -0.56
CA GLU A 36 16.22 6.73 -1.37
C GLU A 36 14.95 6.81 -0.55
N ILE A 37 14.96 6.30 0.69
CA ILE A 37 13.82 6.40 1.59
C ILE A 37 13.48 7.86 1.84
N LEU A 38 14.47 8.71 2.13
CA LEU A 38 14.25 10.14 2.38
C LEU A 38 13.71 10.86 1.13
N ARG A 39 14.20 10.47 -0.05
CA ARG A 39 13.71 11.04 -1.30
C ARG A 39 12.24 10.67 -1.53
N ILE A 40 11.89 9.41 -1.38
CA ILE A 40 10.52 8.94 -1.55
C ILE A 40 9.59 9.55 -0.50
N LYS A 41 10.07 9.67 0.74
CA LYS A 41 9.32 10.29 1.83
C LYS A 41 8.80 11.68 1.45
N GLY A 42 9.57 12.44 0.67
CA GLY A 42 9.17 13.77 0.21
C GLY A 42 7.97 13.76 -0.74
N TYR A 43 7.71 12.66 -1.42
CA TYR A 43 6.57 12.53 -2.35
C TYR A 43 5.33 11.91 -1.73
N VAL A 44 5.48 11.21 -0.61
CA VAL A 44 4.38 10.45 0.01
C VAL A 44 3.20 11.33 0.42
N PRO A 45 3.40 12.52 1.05
CA PRO A 45 2.27 13.36 1.41
C PRO A 45 1.39 13.73 0.21
N ASP A 46 1.99 14.08 -0.93
CA ASP A 46 1.24 14.41 -2.14
C ASP A 46 0.50 13.18 -2.68
N ALA A 47 1.13 12.02 -2.65
CA ALA A 47 0.49 10.78 -3.09
C ALA A 47 -0.74 10.46 -2.22
N ILE A 48 -0.63 10.63 -0.92
CA ILE A 48 -1.75 10.44 0.02
C ILE A 48 -2.86 11.44 -0.28
N GLY A 49 -2.49 12.69 -0.57
CA GLY A 49 -3.46 13.75 -0.86
C GLY A 49 -4.18 13.59 -2.20
N ASN A 50 -3.51 12.97 -3.18
CA ASN A 50 -4.00 12.93 -4.56
C ASN A 50 -4.68 11.63 -4.96
N VAL A 51 -4.47 10.53 -4.23
CA VAL A 51 -5.12 9.26 -4.58
C VAL A 51 -6.65 9.40 -4.47
N SER A 52 -7.38 8.78 -5.42
CA SER A 52 -8.83 8.95 -5.51
C SER A 52 -9.57 8.48 -4.27
N ARG A 53 -9.18 7.33 -3.71
CA ARG A 53 -9.76 6.79 -2.49
C ARG A 53 -8.69 6.46 -1.49
N LEU A 54 -8.92 6.84 -0.25
CA LEU A 54 -8.01 6.55 0.86
C LEU A 54 -8.78 5.82 1.96
N LEU A 55 -8.38 4.56 2.20
CA LEU A 55 -8.92 3.74 3.27
C LEU A 55 -7.90 3.69 4.40
N VAL A 56 -8.35 3.98 5.60
CA VAL A 56 -7.47 4.02 6.78
C VAL A 56 -7.99 3.05 7.83
N SER A 57 -7.09 2.22 8.35
CA SER A 57 -7.39 1.35 9.48
C SER A 57 -6.98 2.06 10.76
N MET A 58 -7.95 2.24 11.66
CA MET A 58 -7.76 2.93 12.94
C MET A 58 -7.75 1.92 14.08
N ASP A 59 -6.90 2.13 15.06
CA ASP A 59 -6.92 1.32 16.28
C ASP A 59 -8.01 1.80 17.25
N GLU A 60 -8.08 1.19 18.43
CA GLU A 60 -9.07 1.53 19.45
C GLU A 60 -8.93 2.94 20.00
N SER A 61 -7.74 3.54 19.84
CA SER A 61 -7.47 4.91 20.28
C SER A 61 -7.64 5.93 19.15
N ASP A 62 -8.30 5.54 18.05
CA ASP A 62 -8.48 6.37 16.86
C ASP A 62 -7.16 6.83 16.22
N MET A 63 -6.11 6.01 16.35
CA MET A 63 -4.83 6.27 15.68
C MET A 63 -4.72 5.46 14.40
N PRO A 64 -4.30 6.08 13.29
CA PRO A 64 -4.06 5.34 12.05
C PRO A 64 -2.92 4.33 12.23
N VAL A 65 -3.16 3.08 11.82
CA VAL A 65 -2.16 2.02 11.91
C VAL A 65 -1.85 1.39 10.56
N ALA A 66 -2.68 1.67 9.56
CA ALA A 66 -2.48 1.18 8.20
C ALA A 66 -3.32 2.01 7.23
N PHE A 67 -2.93 2.03 5.96
CA PHE A 67 -3.75 2.68 4.95
C PHE A 67 -3.58 2.03 3.59
N LEU A 68 -4.60 2.20 2.76
CA LEU A 68 -4.64 1.71 1.39
C LEU A 68 -5.16 2.83 0.50
N GLY A 69 -4.45 3.09 -0.60
CA GLY A 69 -4.88 4.06 -1.59
C GLY A 69 -5.31 3.36 -2.87
N LEU A 70 -6.48 3.74 -3.38
CA LEU A 70 -7.01 3.22 -4.64
C LEU A 70 -7.08 4.31 -5.69
N GLU A 71 -6.69 3.95 -6.91
CA GLU A 71 -6.92 4.75 -8.09
C GLU A 71 -7.71 3.89 -9.08
N GLY A 72 -9.02 4.15 -9.20
CA GLY A 72 -9.90 3.25 -9.92
C GLY A 72 -9.93 1.87 -9.26
N SER A 73 -9.61 0.82 -10.01
CA SER A 73 -9.52 -0.55 -9.52
C SER A 73 -8.11 -0.94 -9.06
N ARG A 74 -7.15 -0.03 -9.13
CA ARG A 74 -5.75 -0.34 -8.82
C ARG A 74 -5.37 0.10 -7.41
N ILE A 75 -4.79 -0.82 -6.65
CA ILE A 75 -4.20 -0.51 -5.35
C ILE A 75 -2.87 0.18 -5.62
N GLU A 76 -2.79 1.46 -5.24
CA GLU A 76 -1.58 2.27 -5.42
C GLU A 76 -0.68 2.24 -4.19
N MET A 77 -1.28 2.09 -3.01
CA MET A 77 -0.58 2.11 -1.74
C MET A 77 -1.21 1.11 -0.79
N LEU A 78 -0.36 0.39 -0.05
CA LEU A 78 -0.79 -0.42 1.09
C LEU A 78 0.37 -0.48 2.07
N PHE A 79 0.19 0.14 3.22
CA PHE A 79 1.22 0.17 4.26
C PHE A 79 0.61 -0.11 5.62
N VAL A 80 1.27 -0.96 6.39
CA VAL A 80 0.87 -1.34 7.75
C VAL A 80 2.02 -1.02 8.69
N ASP A 81 1.74 -0.40 9.82
CA ASP A 81 2.74 -0.12 10.85
C ASP A 81 3.50 -1.41 11.16
N ALA A 82 4.84 -1.31 11.19
CA ALA A 82 5.71 -2.47 11.35
C ALA A 82 5.43 -3.25 12.63
N SER A 83 5.05 -2.56 13.71
CA SER A 83 4.75 -3.20 15.00
C SER A 83 3.49 -4.07 14.96
N LEU A 84 2.65 -3.91 13.94
CA LEU A 84 1.37 -4.63 13.81
C LEU A 84 1.35 -5.62 12.65
N ARG A 85 2.50 -5.93 12.07
CA ARG A 85 2.58 -6.94 10.99
C ARG A 85 2.17 -8.32 11.50
N GLY A 86 1.62 -9.13 10.59
CA GLY A 86 1.22 -10.49 10.91
C GLY A 86 -0.11 -10.61 11.64
N ARG A 87 -0.86 -9.52 11.79
CA ARG A 87 -2.16 -9.50 12.48
C ARG A 87 -3.36 -9.43 11.52
N GLY A 88 -3.11 -9.56 10.22
CA GLY A 88 -4.17 -9.58 9.23
C GLY A 88 -4.74 -8.22 8.85
N ILE A 89 -4.11 -7.12 9.26
CA ILE A 89 -4.63 -5.76 8.98
C ILE A 89 -4.57 -5.45 7.48
N GLY A 90 -3.44 -5.75 6.83
CA GLY A 90 -3.31 -5.56 5.38
C GLY A 90 -4.30 -6.41 4.61
N LYS A 91 -4.49 -7.66 5.03
CA LYS A 91 -5.46 -8.56 4.44
C LYS A 91 -6.88 -8.02 4.55
N GLN A 92 -7.25 -7.47 5.71
CA GLN A 92 -8.56 -6.85 5.91
C GLN A 92 -8.77 -5.65 5.00
N LEU A 93 -7.76 -4.79 4.85
CA LEU A 93 -7.84 -3.62 3.97
C LEU A 93 -8.02 -4.04 2.50
N VAL A 94 -7.25 -5.00 2.02
CA VAL A 94 -7.37 -5.48 0.64
C VAL A 94 -8.72 -6.14 0.41
N ALA A 95 -9.17 -6.99 1.33
CA ALA A 95 -10.49 -7.62 1.23
C ALA A 95 -11.61 -6.58 1.19
N PHE A 96 -11.52 -5.56 2.05
CA PHE A 96 -12.48 -4.46 2.06
C PHE A 96 -12.51 -3.71 0.72
N ALA A 97 -11.34 -3.45 0.15
CA ALA A 97 -11.23 -2.75 -1.13
C ALA A 97 -11.81 -3.59 -2.28
N ILE A 98 -11.56 -4.90 -2.27
CA ILE A 98 -12.12 -5.80 -3.28
C ILE A 98 -13.65 -5.84 -3.18
N GLU A 99 -14.17 -6.00 -1.98
CA GLU A 99 -15.62 -6.17 -1.75
C GLU A 99 -16.41 -4.89 -1.98
N ASN A 100 -15.87 -3.74 -1.61
CA ASN A 100 -16.63 -2.49 -1.61
C ASN A 100 -16.31 -1.59 -2.81
N TYR A 101 -15.15 -1.73 -3.43
CA TYR A 101 -14.70 -0.83 -4.49
C TYR A 101 -14.17 -1.57 -5.72
N ALA A 102 -14.36 -2.87 -5.79
CA ALA A 102 -13.95 -3.70 -6.93
C ALA A 102 -12.44 -3.56 -7.26
N ALA A 103 -11.61 -3.43 -6.23
CA ALA A 103 -10.16 -3.44 -6.41
C ALA A 103 -9.76 -4.75 -7.08
N SER A 104 -8.96 -4.68 -8.15
CA SER A 104 -8.61 -5.85 -8.94
C SER A 104 -7.17 -5.85 -9.44
N GLU A 105 -6.43 -4.77 -9.25
CA GLU A 105 -5.07 -4.67 -9.75
C GLU A 105 -4.13 -4.09 -8.72
N VAL A 106 -2.87 -4.51 -8.77
CA VAL A 106 -1.80 -3.96 -7.94
C VAL A 106 -0.49 -4.05 -8.72
N THR A 107 0.41 -3.10 -8.47
CA THR A 107 1.77 -3.12 -9.00
C THR A 107 2.72 -3.26 -7.83
N VAL A 108 3.61 -4.25 -7.89
CA VAL A 108 4.51 -4.60 -6.79
C VAL A 108 5.95 -4.57 -7.29
N ASN A 109 6.86 -4.05 -6.47
CA ASN A 109 8.28 -4.11 -6.77
C ASN A 109 8.74 -5.58 -6.68
N GLU A 110 9.40 -6.07 -7.74
CA GLU A 110 9.90 -7.46 -7.81
C GLU A 110 10.87 -7.78 -6.68
N GLN A 111 11.58 -6.77 -6.16
CA GLN A 111 12.55 -6.93 -5.08
C GLN A 111 11.90 -7.00 -3.69
N ASN A 112 10.56 -7.03 -3.65
CA ASN A 112 9.80 -7.14 -2.40
C ASN A 112 9.05 -8.48 -2.37
N PRO A 113 9.73 -9.60 -2.02
CA PRO A 113 9.11 -10.92 -2.05
C PRO A 113 7.97 -11.08 -1.03
N LEU A 114 8.00 -10.34 0.07
CA LEU A 114 6.93 -10.39 1.06
C LEU A 114 5.62 -9.83 0.49
N ALA A 115 5.70 -8.73 -0.26
CA ALA A 115 4.52 -8.16 -0.91
C ALA A 115 3.99 -9.08 -2.01
N ILE A 116 4.88 -9.66 -2.81
CA ILE A 116 4.50 -10.61 -3.87
C ILE A 116 3.73 -11.78 -3.25
N GLY A 117 4.29 -12.40 -2.23
CA GLY A 117 3.65 -13.53 -1.55
C GLY A 117 2.33 -13.15 -0.93
N PHE A 118 2.23 -11.96 -0.34
CA PHE A 118 1.00 -11.44 0.24
C PHE A 118 -0.11 -11.36 -0.81
N TYR A 119 0.16 -10.71 -1.95
CA TYR A 119 -0.85 -10.55 -2.99
C TYR A 119 -1.19 -11.87 -3.68
N GLU A 120 -0.20 -12.76 -3.87
CA GLU A 120 -0.49 -14.10 -4.38
C GLU A 120 -1.43 -14.86 -3.46
N HIS A 121 -1.18 -14.78 -2.15
CA HIS A 121 -2.05 -15.41 -1.15
C HIS A 121 -3.47 -14.83 -1.19
N MET A 122 -3.61 -13.55 -1.49
CA MET A 122 -4.92 -12.89 -1.61
C MET A 122 -5.64 -13.23 -2.91
N GLY A 123 -5.00 -13.92 -3.84
CA GLY A 123 -5.63 -14.32 -5.12
C GLY A 123 -5.19 -13.51 -6.32
N PHE A 124 -4.15 -12.70 -6.19
CA PHE A 124 -3.60 -11.95 -7.31
C PHE A 124 -2.58 -12.78 -8.08
N LYS A 125 -2.51 -12.61 -9.39
CA LYS A 125 -1.52 -13.27 -10.25
C LYS A 125 -0.82 -12.24 -11.12
N THR A 126 0.49 -12.41 -11.30
CA THR A 126 1.29 -11.55 -12.19
C THR A 126 0.90 -11.82 -13.64
N TYR A 127 0.63 -10.75 -14.39
CA TYR A 127 0.32 -10.84 -15.82
C TYR A 127 1.27 -10.02 -16.68
N LYS A 128 2.12 -9.19 -16.07
CA LYS A 128 3.07 -8.33 -16.78
C LYS A 128 4.25 -8.01 -15.88
N ARG A 129 5.42 -7.86 -16.46
CA ARG A 129 6.64 -7.42 -15.79
C ARG A 129 7.31 -6.34 -16.60
N THR A 130 7.84 -5.32 -15.94
CA THR A 130 8.71 -4.31 -16.57
C THR A 130 10.05 -4.28 -15.86
N ASP A 131 11.13 -3.91 -16.60
CA ASP A 131 12.48 -3.85 -16.03
C ASP A 131 12.70 -2.60 -15.19
N PHE A 132 11.89 -1.58 -15.40
CA PHE A 132 11.99 -0.29 -14.71
C PHE A 132 10.64 0.07 -14.11
N ASP A 133 10.67 0.92 -13.05
CA ASP A 133 9.44 1.46 -12.50
C ASP A 133 8.85 2.51 -13.45
N GLU A 134 7.70 3.06 -13.09
CA GLU A 134 6.97 4.02 -13.95
C GLU A 134 7.70 5.36 -14.10
N GLU A 135 8.69 5.64 -13.24
CA GLU A 135 9.55 6.83 -13.32
C GLU A 135 10.88 6.56 -14.02
N GLY A 136 11.10 5.34 -14.52
CA GLY A 136 12.31 4.95 -15.21
C GLY A 136 13.47 4.54 -14.32
N ASN A 137 13.25 4.36 -13.02
CA ASN A 137 14.27 3.88 -12.09
C ASN A 137 14.47 2.37 -12.24
N PRO A 138 15.66 1.83 -11.89
CA PRO A 138 15.96 0.41 -12.08
C PRO A 138 15.32 -0.49 -11.02
N TYR A 139 14.01 -0.40 -10.87
CA TYR A 139 13.21 -1.22 -9.97
C TYR A 139 12.18 -1.99 -10.79
N PRO A 140 12.46 -3.27 -11.10
CA PRO A 140 11.48 -4.08 -11.85
C PRO A 140 10.14 -4.18 -11.14
N LEU A 141 9.07 -4.06 -11.92
CA LEU A 141 7.70 -4.10 -11.40
C LEU A 141 6.97 -5.34 -11.90
N LEU A 142 6.17 -5.92 -11.02
CA LEU A 142 5.22 -6.96 -11.35
C LEU A 142 3.81 -6.36 -11.31
N TYR A 143 3.07 -6.50 -12.41
CA TYR A 143 1.68 -6.09 -12.49
C TYR A 143 0.82 -7.31 -12.22
N MET A 144 0.00 -7.23 -11.19
CA MET A 144 -0.79 -8.38 -10.71
C MET A 144 -2.28 -8.06 -10.79
N ARG A 145 -3.07 -9.09 -11.05
CA ARG A 145 -4.52 -8.98 -11.17
C ARG A 145 -5.21 -10.00 -10.28
N PHE A 146 -6.27 -9.55 -9.61
CA PHE A 146 -7.08 -10.43 -8.78
C PHE A 146 -7.89 -11.38 -9.64
N ILE A 147 -7.75 -12.67 -9.38
CA ILE A 147 -8.51 -13.72 -10.08
C ILE A 147 -9.63 -14.15 -9.13
N LYS A 148 -10.84 -13.69 -9.42
CA LYS A 148 -12.01 -14.07 -8.64
C LYS A 148 -12.30 -15.55 -8.85
N ARG A 149 -12.37 -16.29 -7.75
CA ARG A 149 -12.77 -17.69 -7.82
C ARG A 149 -14.28 -17.77 -8.02
N VAL A 150 -14.67 -18.58 -8.98
CA VAL A 150 -16.09 -18.87 -9.26
C VAL A 150 -16.52 -20.02 -8.38
#